data_45b6c54843d55b8ac90c345920e07c1a
#
_entry.id   45b6c54843d55b8ac90c345920e07c1a
#
_cell.length_a   1.000
_cell.length_b   1.000
_cell.length_c   1.000
_cell.angle_alpha   90.00
_cell.angle_beta   90.00
_cell.angle_gamma   90.00
#
_symmetry.space_group_name_H-M   'P 1'
#
loop_
_entity.id
_entity.type
_entity.pdbx_description
1 polymer ?
#
loop_
_entity_poly.entity_id
_entity_poly.type
_entity_poly.pdbx_seq_one_letter_code
_entity_poly.pdbx_strand_id
1 'polypeptide(L)'
;MYKRQGLPIAPTVPSIDLGGLAAKCLTTGQALPLNIVHHLFEQGLIWGKKIAQDCPDSYLILSECVVGGTTTALALLTALGIDAFGKVNSSHPECNHQQKQELVQKGLAMTNLRNCDPFECVAAVGDPMQIVAAGMAIAASQSVGVMLAGGTQMLAVYALIQGIVKLGLQSANLEQIVVGTTRWVAEDETGDTIGLAELISPVFLVATQLNFSQSRYSALQFYEKGFVKEGVGAGGAAIAASLYQNWTQEDLLNQIEILLDQYSALNSVT
;
A
#
# COMPACT_ATOMS: atom_id res chain seq x y z
N MET A 1 -14.03 -6.35 -1.35
CA MET A 1 -14.30 -6.99 -0.04
C MET A 1 -13.26 -6.51 0.95
N TYR A 2 -13.68 -5.96 2.07
CA TYR A 2 -12.80 -5.43 3.10
C TYR A 2 -12.34 -6.57 4.03
N LYS A 3 -11.04 -6.65 4.35
CA LYS A 3 -10.51 -7.68 5.26
C LYS A 3 -10.01 -7.03 6.55
N ARG A 4 -10.52 -7.53 7.67
CA ARG A 4 -10.19 -7.02 9.00
C ARG A 4 -8.89 -7.66 9.50
N GLN A 5 -7.90 -6.82 9.79
CA GLN A 5 -6.54 -7.22 10.17
C GLN A 5 -6.14 -6.68 11.56
N GLY A 6 -7.11 -6.48 12.43
CA GLY A 6 -6.87 -5.91 13.76
C GLY A 6 -7.41 -4.48 13.92
N LEU A 7 -8.46 -4.14 13.21
CA LEU A 7 -9.16 -2.86 13.41
C LEU A 7 -9.80 -2.82 14.80
N PRO A 8 -9.71 -1.67 15.52
CA PRO A 8 -10.32 -1.52 16.84
C PRO A 8 -11.87 -1.51 16.79
N ILE A 9 -12.43 -1.13 15.62
CA ILE A 9 -13.88 -1.08 15.38
C ILE A 9 -14.21 -1.94 14.17
N ALA A 10 -15.23 -2.78 14.28
CA ALA A 10 -15.68 -3.59 13.16
C ALA A 10 -16.23 -2.68 12.04
N PRO A 11 -15.84 -2.88 10.77
CA PRO A 11 -16.38 -2.12 9.66
C PRO A 11 -17.85 -2.46 9.43
N THR A 12 -18.62 -1.48 8.98
CA THR A 12 -20.06 -1.64 8.64
C THR A 12 -20.27 -2.15 7.21
N VAL A 13 -19.21 -2.36 6.46
CA VAL A 13 -19.21 -2.92 5.09
C VAL A 13 -18.89 -4.41 5.10
N PRO A 14 -19.22 -5.16 4.04
CA PRO A 14 -18.84 -6.58 3.91
C PRO A 14 -17.36 -6.77 4.17
N SER A 15 -17.01 -7.54 5.18
CA SER A 15 -15.64 -7.71 5.65
C SER A 15 -15.37 -9.15 6.09
N ILE A 16 -14.10 -9.51 6.12
CA ILE A 16 -13.62 -10.79 6.66
C ILE A 16 -12.65 -10.49 7.77
N ASP A 17 -12.90 -11.05 8.94
CA ASP A 17 -11.97 -11.00 10.07
C ASP A 17 -10.88 -12.05 9.85
N LEU A 18 -9.63 -11.63 9.83
CA LEU A 18 -8.47 -12.51 9.69
C LEU A 18 -7.84 -12.90 11.04
N GLY A 19 -8.47 -12.53 12.15
CA GLY A 19 -7.95 -12.83 13.48
C GLY A 19 -6.68 -12.07 13.85
N GLY A 20 -6.49 -10.87 13.29
CA GLY A 20 -5.34 -10.02 13.57
C GLY A 20 -5.52 -9.12 14.81
N LEU A 21 -4.43 -8.44 15.16
CA LEU A 21 -4.37 -7.44 16.23
C LEU A 21 -3.97 -6.09 15.66
N ALA A 22 -4.43 -5.01 16.27
CA ALA A 22 -3.90 -3.68 16.00
C ALA A 22 -2.42 -3.61 16.40
N ALA A 23 -1.56 -3.07 15.54
CA ALA A 23 -0.17 -2.87 15.87
C ALA A 23 0.01 -1.86 17.02
N LYS A 24 0.95 -2.13 17.91
CA LYS A 24 1.43 -1.15 18.88
C LYS A 24 2.27 -0.08 18.16
N CYS A 25 2.52 1.04 18.84
CA CYS A 25 3.40 2.06 18.29
C CYS A 25 4.77 1.46 17.92
N LEU A 26 5.21 1.68 16.70
CA LEU A 26 6.48 1.14 16.18
C LEU A 26 7.70 1.52 17.03
N THR A 27 7.63 2.65 17.77
CA THR A 27 8.71 3.11 18.66
C THR A 27 9.00 2.15 19.82
N THR A 28 8.13 1.17 20.06
CA THR A 28 8.35 0.12 21.06
C THR A 28 9.28 -0.99 20.57
N GLY A 29 9.55 -1.09 19.28
CA GLY A 29 10.27 -2.21 18.67
C GLY A 29 9.53 -3.54 18.77
N GLN A 30 8.25 -3.53 19.11
CA GLN A 30 7.38 -4.69 19.33
C GLN A 30 5.96 -4.39 18.82
N ALA A 31 5.87 -4.03 17.54
CA ALA A 31 4.61 -3.63 16.92
C ALA A 31 3.56 -4.75 16.96
N LEU A 32 3.97 -5.98 16.67
CA LEU A 32 3.10 -7.16 16.66
C LEU A 32 3.80 -8.37 17.29
N PRO A 33 3.05 -9.28 17.94
CA PRO A 33 3.58 -10.59 18.30
C PRO A 33 3.95 -11.39 17.03
N LEU A 34 5.11 -12.04 17.02
CA LEU A 34 5.61 -12.78 15.85
C LEU A 34 4.64 -13.91 15.40
N ASN A 35 3.99 -14.58 16.33
CA ASN A 35 2.98 -15.60 16.01
C ASN A 35 1.75 -15.01 15.30
N ILE A 36 1.37 -13.77 15.59
CA ILE A 36 0.31 -13.05 14.86
C ILE A 36 0.76 -12.68 13.47
N VAL A 37 2.03 -12.28 13.29
CA VAL A 37 2.59 -12.00 11.96
C VAL A 37 2.53 -13.25 11.08
N HIS A 38 2.97 -14.40 11.59
CA HIS A 38 2.88 -15.68 10.86
C HIS A 38 1.43 -16.06 10.55
N HIS A 39 0.53 -15.96 11.52
CA HIS A 39 -0.89 -16.22 11.33
C HIS A 39 -1.50 -15.34 10.20
N LEU A 40 -1.23 -14.04 10.25
CA LEU A 40 -1.74 -13.10 9.24
C LEU A 40 -1.15 -13.36 7.84
N PHE A 41 0.12 -13.77 7.77
CA PHE A 41 0.74 -14.20 6.52
C PHE A 41 0.03 -15.41 5.91
N GLU A 42 -0.23 -16.44 6.71
CA GLU A 42 -0.96 -17.64 6.29
C GLU A 42 -2.38 -17.29 5.81
N GLN A 43 -3.08 -16.42 6.54
CA GLN A 43 -4.37 -15.90 6.10
C GLN A 43 -4.24 -15.15 4.76
N GLY A 44 -3.19 -14.37 4.58
CA GLY A 44 -2.87 -13.74 3.30
C GLY A 44 -2.73 -14.74 2.16
N LEU A 45 -1.93 -15.80 2.36
CA LEU A 45 -1.74 -16.87 1.37
C LEU A 45 -3.07 -17.56 0.99
N ILE A 46 -3.87 -17.90 2.00
CA ILE A 46 -5.19 -18.57 1.79
C ILE A 46 -6.10 -17.69 0.95
N TRP A 47 -6.24 -16.42 1.32
CA TRP A 47 -7.16 -15.51 0.63
C TRP A 47 -6.66 -15.07 -0.73
N GLY A 48 -5.35 -14.87 -0.89
CA GLY A 48 -4.75 -14.58 -2.19
C GLY A 48 -5.01 -15.70 -3.20
N LYS A 49 -4.76 -16.95 -2.80
CA LYS A 49 -5.04 -18.12 -3.60
C LYS A 49 -6.53 -18.25 -3.95
N LYS A 50 -7.41 -18.09 -2.95
CA LYS A 50 -8.86 -18.20 -3.14
C LYS A 50 -9.38 -17.18 -4.15
N ILE A 51 -9.03 -15.91 -4.00
CA ILE A 51 -9.51 -14.84 -4.89
C ILE A 51 -8.96 -15.05 -6.31
N ALA A 52 -7.69 -15.43 -6.45
CA ALA A 52 -7.11 -15.74 -7.77
C ALA A 52 -7.82 -16.90 -8.48
N GLN A 53 -8.23 -17.93 -7.72
CA GLN A 53 -9.03 -19.05 -8.27
C GLN A 53 -10.45 -18.65 -8.68
N ASP A 54 -11.05 -17.70 -7.96
CA ASP A 54 -12.39 -17.18 -8.28
C ASP A 54 -12.39 -16.26 -9.52
N CYS A 55 -11.21 -15.74 -9.92
CA CYS A 55 -11.06 -14.79 -11.04
C CYS A 55 -9.87 -15.15 -11.95
N PRO A 56 -9.84 -16.33 -12.59
CA PRO A 56 -8.66 -16.84 -13.29
C PRO A 56 -8.27 -16.03 -14.55
N ASP A 57 -9.23 -15.36 -15.19
CA ASP A 57 -9.01 -14.57 -16.41
C ASP A 57 -8.88 -13.07 -16.13
N SER A 58 -8.44 -12.72 -14.91
CA SER A 58 -8.37 -11.35 -14.45
C SER A 58 -7.07 -11.09 -13.70
N TYR A 59 -6.99 -9.94 -13.00
CA TYR A 59 -5.90 -9.62 -12.09
C TYR A 59 -6.46 -9.12 -10.76
N LEU A 60 -5.66 -9.28 -9.71
CA LEU A 60 -6.03 -8.86 -8.37
C LEU A 60 -5.48 -7.46 -8.08
N ILE A 61 -6.34 -6.55 -7.62
CA ILE A 61 -5.93 -5.25 -7.08
C ILE A 61 -5.95 -5.33 -5.56
N LEU A 62 -4.81 -5.11 -4.93
CA LEU A 62 -4.66 -4.98 -3.48
C LEU A 62 -4.42 -3.51 -3.14
N SER A 63 -5.36 -2.90 -2.45
CA SER A 63 -5.22 -1.53 -1.93
C SER A 63 -5.26 -1.50 -0.42
N GLU A 64 -4.76 -0.41 0.18
CA GLU A 64 -4.62 -0.27 1.61
C GLU A 64 -5.28 1.02 2.14
N CYS A 65 -5.60 1.02 3.42
CA CYS A 65 -6.05 2.18 4.15
C CYS A 65 -5.48 2.12 5.58
N VAL A 66 -4.25 2.59 5.75
CA VAL A 66 -3.54 2.52 7.03
C VAL A 66 -3.20 3.92 7.53
N VAL A 67 -3.74 4.30 8.67
CA VAL A 67 -3.37 5.56 9.34
C VAL A 67 -1.91 5.47 9.80
N GLY A 68 -1.08 6.42 9.37
CA GLY A 68 0.35 6.42 9.67
C GLY A 68 1.18 5.41 8.85
N GLY A 69 0.59 4.79 7.83
CA GLY A 69 1.21 3.76 7.00
C GLY A 69 2.49 4.18 6.30
N THR A 70 2.69 5.47 6.01
CA THR A 70 3.96 5.96 5.46
C THR A 70 5.12 5.84 6.45
N THR A 71 4.85 5.97 7.75
CA THR A 71 5.88 5.80 8.79
C THR A 71 6.22 4.31 8.99
N THR A 72 5.22 3.42 8.99
CA THR A 72 5.47 1.97 9.06
C THR A 72 6.12 1.43 7.80
N ALA A 73 5.83 2.03 6.62
CA ALA A 73 6.53 1.72 5.38
C ALA A 73 8.03 2.07 5.47
N LEU A 74 8.37 3.28 5.92
CA LEU A 74 9.77 3.67 6.13
C LEU A 74 10.46 2.75 7.14
N ALA A 75 9.76 2.41 8.24
CA ALA A 75 10.31 1.53 9.27
C ALA A 75 10.61 0.13 8.74
N LEU A 76 9.68 -0.46 8.00
CA LEU A 76 9.87 -1.78 7.39
C LEU A 76 11.00 -1.78 6.36
N LEU A 77 11.03 -0.80 5.45
CA LEU A 77 12.10 -0.67 4.45
C LEU A 77 13.48 -0.56 5.12
N THR A 78 13.59 0.30 6.15
CA THR A 78 14.84 0.47 6.91
C THR A 78 15.22 -0.83 7.63
N ALA A 79 14.26 -1.54 8.23
CA ALA A 79 14.48 -2.83 8.88
C ALA A 79 14.97 -3.90 7.89
N LEU A 80 14.48 -3.90 6.66
CA LEU A 80 14.92 -4.76 5.55
C LEU A 80 16.26 -4.34 4.95
N GLY A 81 16.90 -3.29 5.47
CA GLY A 81 18.22 -2.80 5.02
C GLY A 81 18.17 -1.90 3.78
N ILE A 82 17.01 -1.35 3.44
CA ILE A 82 16.83 -0.42 2.30
C ILE A 82 16.93 1.01 2.84
N ASP A 83 17.82 1.82 2.25
CA ASP A 83 17.98 3.24 2.59
C ASP A 83 16.86 4.08 1.95
N ALA A 84 15.71 4.07 2.61
CA ALA A 84 14.49 4.75 2.18
C ALA A 84 14.31 6.14 2.80
N PHE A 85 15.29 6.65 3.55
CA PHE A 85 15.21 7.98 4.14
C PHE A 85 15.07 9.06 3.07
N GLY A 86 14.12 9.98 3.28
CA GLY A 86 13.82 11.04 2.32
C GLY A 86 12.99 10.61 1.10
N LYS A 87 12.72 9.31 0.92
CA LYS A 87 12.05 8.79 -0.28
C LYS A 87 10.58 8.45 -0.08
N VAL A 88 10.16 8.20 1.17
CA VAL A 88 8.77 7.83 1.49
C VAL A 88 7.90 9.08 1.56
N ASN A 89 6.85 9.12 0.73
CA ASN A 89 5.88 10.22 0.69
C ASN A 89 5.16 10.44 2.04
N SER A 90 4.39 11.52 2.10
CA SER A 90 3.56 11.89 3.23
C SER A 90 2.19 12.34 2.76
N SER A 91 1.18 12.23 3.62
CA SER A 91 -0.13 12.86 3.38
C SER A 91 -0.12 14.38 3.61
N HIS A 92 0.97 14.93 4.14
CA HIS A 92 1.17 16.37 4.24
C HIS A 92 1.64 16.94 2.89
N PRO A 93 1.35 18.23 2.60
CA PRO A 93 1.86 18.89 1.40
C PRO A 93 3.38 18.78 1.27
N GLU A 94 4.10 18.98 2.37
CA GLU A 94 5.53 18.72 2.48
C GLU A 94 5.79 17.48 3.33
N CYS A 95 6.72 16.63 2.89
CA CYS A 95 7.04 15.39 3.60
C CYS A 95 7.76 15.67 4.93
N ASN A 96 7.25 15.12 6.01
CA ASN A 96 7.79 15.22 7.36
C ASN A 96 8.91 14.17 7.62
N HIS A 97 9.94 14.15 6.79
CA HIS A 97 10.99 13.13 6.80
C HIS A 97 11.69 12.97 8.13
N GLN A 98 12.07 14.08 8.76
CA GLN A 98 12.81 14.05 10.04
C GLN A 98 11.96 13.40 11.14
N GLN A 99 10.69 13.78 11.26
CA GLN A 99 9.78 13.19 12.25
C GLN A 99 9.62 11.68 12.06
N LYS A 100 9.45 11.23 10.81
CA LYS A 100 9.38 9.79 10.50
C LYS A 100 10.67 9.10 10.89
N GLN A 101 11.82 9.66 10.51
CA GLN A 101 13.13 9.11 10.80
C GLN A 101 13.39 8.94 12.31
N GLU A 102 13.06 9.95 13.11
CA GLU A 102 13.21 9.89 14.57
C GLU A 102 12.37 8.75 15.17
N LEU A 103 11.12 8.59 14.72
CA LEU A 103 10.25 7.50 15.18
C LEU A 103 10.80 6.11 14.76
N VAL A 104 11.27 5.99 13.53
CA VAL A 104 11.85 4.75 13.00
C VAL A 104 13.13 4.38 13.74
N GLN A 105 14.06 5.31 13.91
CA GLN A 105 15.30 5.09 14.65
C GLN A 105 15.03 4.67 16.09
N LYS A 106 14.05 5.32 16.76
CA LYS A 106 13.64 4.94 18.10
C LYS A 106 13.12 3.52 18.18
N GLY A 107 12.29 3.10 17.23
CA GLY A 107 11.78 1.73 17.18
C GLY A 107 12.88 0.71 16.93
N LEU A 108 13.73 0.95 15.92
CA LEU A 108 14.83 0.04 15.59
C LEU A 108 15.88 -0.05 16.68
N ALA A 109 16.14 1.02 17.44
CA ALA A 109 17.05 0.99 18.58
C ALA A 109 16.56 0.06 19.73
N MET A 110 15.26 -0.23 19.80
CA MET A 110 14.67 -1.14 20.77
C MET A 110 14.69 -2.60 20.31
N THR A 111 15.20 -2.87 19.10
CA THR A 111 15.25 -4.20 18.50
C THR A 111 16.69 -4.70 18.36
N ASN A 112 16.87 -6.01 18.23
CA ASN A 112 18.17 -6.61 17.92
C ASN A 112 18.10 -7.31 16.55
N LEU A 113 17.57 -6.61 15.55
CA LEU A 113 17.42 -7.11 14.18
C LEU A 113 18.80 -7.21 13.51
N ARG A 114 19.51 -8.29 13.77
CA ARG A 114 20.76 -8.64 13.07
C ARG A 114 20.45 -9.77 12.08
N ASN A 115 20.58 -9.53 10.78
CA ASN A 115 20.24 -10.46 9.69
C ASN A 115 18.71 -10.69 9.57
N CYS A 116 17.97 -9.63 9.33
CA CYS A 116 16.51 -9.60 9.43
C CYS A 116 15.78 -10.70 8.67
N ASP A 117 15.17 -11.59 9.42
CA ASP A 117 13.98 -12.30 8.95
C ASP A 117 12.86 -11.28 8.69
N PRO A 118 12.24 -11.29 7.48
CA PRO A 118 11.18 -10.34 7.11
C PRO A 118 10.00 -10.35 8.09
N PHE A 119 9.67 -11.51 8.69
CA PHE A 119 8.60 -11.62 9.68
C PHE A 119 8.98 -10.92 10.99
N GLU A 120 10.23 -11.04 11.42
CA GLU A 120 10.73 -10.33 12.60
C GLU A 120 10.75 -8.81 12.35
N CYS A 121 11.09 -8.36 11.13
CA CYS A 121 11.03 -6.94 10.78
C CYS A 121 9.60 -6.40 10.91
N VAL A 122 8.59 -7.12 10.41
CA VAL A 122 7.18 -6.74 10.56
C VAL A 122 6.76 -6.78 12.02
N ALA A 123 7.16 -7.81 12.78
CA ALA A 123 6.83 -7.93 14.20
C ALA A 123 7.39 -6.76 15.03
N ALA A 124 8.58 -6.30 14.68
CA ALA A 124 9.25 -5.21 15.38
C ALA A 124 8.65 -3.83 15.07
N VAL A 125 8.48 -3.47 13.79
CA VAL A 125 8.17 -2.10 13.38
C VAL A 125 7.12 -1.97 12.27
N GLY A 126 6.53 -3.09 11.81
CA GLY A 126 5.53 -3.10 10.74
C GLY A 126 4.11 -2.91 11.23
N ASP A 127 3.17 -3.22 10.34
CA ASP A 127 1.74 -3.24 10.60
C ASP A 127 1.06 -4.48 9.97
N PRO A 128 -0.18 -4.81 10.38
CA PRO A 128 -0.87 -6.00 9.90
C PRO A 128 -1.15 -6.01 8.39
N MET A 129 -1.34 -4.84 7.77
CA MET A 129 -1.62 -4.72 6.34
C MET A 129 -0.46 -5.28 5.53
N GLN A 130 0.77 -4.92 5.90
CA GLN A 130 1.97 -5.25 5.13
C GLN A 130 2.12 -6.76 4.95
N ILE A 131 1.99 -7.53 6.02
CA ILE A 131 2.19 -8.98 5.96
C ILE A 131 1.03 -9.73 5.30
N VAL A 132 -0.21 -9.24 5.47
CA VAL A 132 -1.38 -9.82 4.79
C VAL A 132 -1.31 -9.54 3.30
N ALA A 133 -1.02 -8.30 2.90
CA ALA A 133 -0.89 -7.93 1.49
C ALA A 133 0.25 -8.71 0.81
N ALA A 134 1.39 -8.89 1.49
CA ALA A 134 2.49 -9.71 0.99
C ALA A 134 2.06 -11.16 0.77
N GLY A 135 1.42 -11.81 1.75
CA GLY A 135 0.91 -13.17 1.60
C GLY A 135 -0.11 -13.31 0.47
N MET A 136 -1.04 -12.35 0.35
CA MET A 136 -2.02 -12.36 -0.74
C MET A 136 -1.36 -12.21 -2.11
N ALA A 137 -0.43 -11.29 -2.25
CA ALA A 137 0.27 -11.07 -3.52
C ALA A 137 1.14 -12.27 -3.91
N ILE A 138 1.87 -12.87 -2.97
CA ILE A 138 2.68 -14.08 -3.19
C ILE A 138 1.81 -15.21 -3.74
N ALA A 139 0.69 -15.51 -3.07
CA ALA A 139 -0.16 -16.63 -3.49
C ALA A 139 -0.89 -16.34 -4.81
N ALA A 140 -1.40 -15.14 -5.00
CA ALA A 140 -2.13 -14.78 -6.22
C ALA A 140 -1.22 -14.72 -7.45
N SER A 141 0.02 -14.26 -7.30
CA SER A 141 0.99 -14.14 -8.41
C SER A 141 1.36 -15.47 -9.09
N GLN A 142 1.01 -16.59 -8.46
CA GLN A 142 1.21 -17.93 -9.06
C GLN A 142 0.24 -18.23 -10.21
N SER A 143 -0.86 -17.48 -10.32
CA SER A 143 -1.93 -17.78 -11.29
C SER A 143 -2.51 -16.56 -11.98
N VAL A 144 -2.46 -15.38 -11.38
CA VAL A 144 -2.99 -14.13 -11.96
C VAL A 144 -2.01 -12.96 -11.73
N GLY A 145 -2.14 -11.90 -12.53
CA GLY A 145 -1.45 -10.65 -12.27
C GLY A 145 -1.91 -10.02 -10.95
N VAL A 146 -1.01 -9.29 -10.27
CA VAL A 146 -1.31 -8.58 -9.03
C VAL A 146 -0.87 -7.13 -9.15
N MET A 147 -1.78 -6.21 -8.88
CA MET A 147 -1.47 -4.79 -8.71
C MET A 147 -1.53 -4.43 -7.23
N LEU A 148 -0.39 -4.05 -6.68
CA LEU A 148 -0.29 -3.42 -5.36
C LEU A 148 -0.64 -1.93 -5.54
N ALA A 149 -1.88 -1.57 -5.24
CA ALA A 149 -2.43 -0.24 -5.49
C ALA A 149 -2.15 0.69 -4.30
N GLY A 150 -1.19 1.57 -4.47
CA GLY A 150 -0.73 2.52 -3.46
C GLY A 150 0.57 3.17 -3.90
N GLY A 151 1.21 3.88 -3.00
CA GLY A 151 2.50 4.52 -3.26
C GLY A 151 3.65 3.79 -2.58
N THR A 152 4.43 4.54 -1.81
CA THR A 152 5.59 4.03 -1.08
C THR A 152 5.25 2.94 -0.04
N GLN A 153 4.00 2.89 0.45
CA GLN A 153 3.52 1.80 1.31
C GLN A 153 3.49 0.47 0.56
N MET A 154 3.04 0.45 -0.68
CA MET A 154 3.01 -0.77 -1.50
C MET A 154 4.40 -1.14 -2.05
N LEU A 155 5.30 -0.19 -2.23
CA LEU A 155 6.70 -0.48 -2.46
C LEU A 155 7.34 -1.19 -1.25
N ALA A 156 6.99 -0.80 -0.02
CA ALA A 156 7.44 -1.51 1.18
C ALA A 156 6.89 -2.95 1.25
N VAL A 157 5.64 -3.17 0.84
CA VAL A 157 5.06 -4.53 0.72
C VAL A 157 5.81 -5.34 -0.34
N TYR A 158 6.14 -4.75 -1.49
CA TYR A 158 6.91 -5.43 -2.53
C TYR A 158 8.32 -5.82 -2.05
N ALA A 159 8.99 -4.92 -1.33
CA ALA A 159 10.29 -5.22 -0.71
C ALA A 159 10.20 -6.37 0.31
N LEU A 160 9.11 -6.41 1.09
CA LEU A 160 8.83 -7.52 2.02
C LEU A 160 8.67 -8.84 1.26
N ILE A 161 7.92 -8.85 0.16
CA ILE A 161 7.75 -10.03 -0.71
C ILE A 161 9.12 -10.51 -1.21
N GLN A 162 9.96 -9.60 -1.72
CA GLN A 162 11.31 -9.95 -2.17
C GLN A 162 12.16 -10.57 -1.04
N GLY A 163 12.09 -10.00 0.16
CA GLY A 163 12.78 -10.54 1.33
C GLY A 163 12.36 -11.97 1.67
N ILE A 164 11.05 -12.24 1.67
CA ILE A 164 10.47 -13.57 1.92
C ILE A 164 10.92 -14.58 0.85
N VAL A 165 10.85 -14.19 -0.42
CA VAL A 165 11.27 -15.04 -1.55
C VAL A 165 12.77 -15.31 -1.52
N LYS A 166 13.59 -14.30 -1.27
CA LYS A 166 15.06 -14.42 -1.20
C LYS A 166 15.55 -15.39 -0.13
N LEU A 167 14.84 -15.47 0.99
CA LEU A 167 15.15 -16.42 2.06
C LEU A 167 14.58 -17.83 1.79
N GLY A 168 13.89 -18.05 0.68
CA GLY A 168 13.28 -19.34 0.34
C GLY A 168 12.09 -19.71 1.22
N LEU A 169 11.50 -18.76 1.95
CA LEU A 169 10.37 -18.98 2.84
C LEU A 169 9.07 -19.24 2.07
N GLN A 170 8.93 -18.61 0.90
CA GLN A 170 7.84 -18.83 -0.06
C GLN A 170 8.34 -18.53 -1.47
N SER A 171 7.63 -19.04 -2.48
CA SER A 171 7.85 -18.70 -3.89
C SER A 171 6.77 -17.74 -4.40
N ALA A 172 7.18 -16.73 -5.17
CA ALA A 172 6.28 -15.81 -5.85
C ALA A 172 6.71 -15.63 -7.31
N ASN A 173 5.77 -15.33 -8.18
CA ASN A 173 6.07 -14.87 -9.53
C ASN A 173 6.16 -13.33 -9.51
N LEU A 174 7.35 -12.80 -9.24
CA LEU A 174 7.58 -11.36 -9.09
C LEU A 174 7.28 -10.57 -10.37
N GLU A 175 7.39 -11.19 -11.55
CA GLU A 175 7.05 -10.57 -12.84
C GLU A 175 5.54 -10.34 -13.01
N GLN A 176 4.71 -11.01 -12.23
CA GLN A 176 3.27 -10.83 -12.18
C GLN A 176 2.83 -9.77 -11.16
N ILE A 177 3.75 -9.12 -10.45
CA ILE A 177 3.42 -8.15 -9.43
C ILE A 177 3.89 -6.76 -9.87
N VAL A 178 2.96 -5.81 -9.95
CA VAL A 178 3.26 -4.41 -10.25
C VAL A 178 2.79 -3.51 -9.10
N VAL A 179 3.41 -2.34 -8.94
CA VAL A 179 2.94 -1.30 -8.02
C VAL A 179 2.26 -0.21 -8.85
N GLY A 180 0.98 0.07 -8.56
CA GLY A 180 0.18 1.08 -9.24
C GLY A 180 -0.10 2.28 -8.34
N THR A 181 0.18 3.50 -8.82
CA THR A 181 0.01 4.74 -8.05
C THR A 181 -0.53 5.89 -8.90
N THR A 182 -0.70 7.06 -8.31
CA THR A 182 -1.04 8.28 -9.05
C THR A 182 0.21 9.03 -9.48
N ARG A 183 0.05 9.87 -10.51
CA ARG A 183 1.07 10.82 -10.93
C ARG A 183 1.55 11.71 -9.78
N TRP A 184 0.64 12.21 -8.96
CA TRP A 184 0.98 13.10 -7.84
C TRP A 184 1.85 12.45 -6.77
N VAL A 185 1.78 11.12 -6.63
CA VAL A 185 2.70 10.37 -5.74
C VAL A 185 4.02 10.08 -6.44
N ALA A 186 3.99 9.72 -7.72
CA ALA A 186 5.20 9.40 -8.47
C ALA A 186 6.10 10.63 -8.70
N GLU A 187 5.49 11.79 -8.92
CA GLU A 187 6.14 13.07 -9.23
C GLU A 187 6.30 14.00 -8.01
N ASP A 188 5.99 13.51 -6.80
CA ASP A 188 6.11 14.31 -5.57
C ASP A 188 7.56 14.69 -5.28
N GLU A 189 7.91 15.94 -5.51
CA GLU A 189 9.26 16.48 -5.29
C GLU A 189 9.68 16.47 -3.80
N THR A 190 8.72 16.36 -2.87
CA THR A 190 9.00 16.26 -1.43
C THR A 190 9.23 14.83 -0.95
N GLY A 191 9.04 13.84 -1.82
CA GLY A 191 9.40 12.43 -1.66
C GLY A 191 10.27 11.99 -2.83
N ASP A 192 10.48 10.70 -2.98
CA ASP A 192 11.21 10.12 -4.12
C ASP A 192 10.73 8.69 -4.39
N THR A 193 9.48 8.58 -4.83
CA THR A 193 8.86 7.27 -5.11
C THR A 193 9.60 6.49 -6.19
N ILE A 194 10.08 7.18 -7.23
CA ILE A 194 10.81 6.56 -8.35
C ILE A 194 12.16 6.07 -7.85
N GLY A 195 12.95 6.89 -7.16
CA GLY A 195 14.23 6.48 -6.60
C GLY A 195 14.09 5.39 -5.52
N LEU A 196 12.95 5.33 -4.80
CA LEU A 196 12.66 4.21 -3.91
C LEU A 196 12.41 2.91 -4.70
N ALA A 197 11.65 2.98 -5.81
CA ALA A 197 11.43 1.83 -6.66
C ALA A 197 12.75 1.32 -7.28
N GLU A 198 13.64 2.21 -7.67
CA GLU A 198 14.98 1.85 -8.17
C GLU A 198 15.83 1.12 -7.11
N LEU A 199 15.76 1.53 -5.84
CA LEU A 199 16.46 0.85 -4.74
C LEU A 199 15.90 -0.56 -4.46
N ILE A 200 14.60 -0.75 -4.66
CA ILE A 200 13.91 -2.04 -4.46
C ILE A 200 14.05 -2.96 -5.68
N SER A 201 14.44 -2.43 -6.83
CA SER A 201 14.52 -3.11 -8.13
C SER A 201 14.90 -4.61 -8.05
N PRO A 202 14.33 -5.47 -8.93
CA PRO A 202 13.39 -5.07 -9.98
C PRO A 202 11.94 -4.96 -9.47
N VAL A 203 11.29 -3.82 -9.71
CA VAL A 203 9.86 -3.62 -9.49
C VAL A 203 9.27 -2.79 -10.63
N PHE A 204 8.11 -3.20 -11.15
CA PHE A 204 7.37 -2.40 -12.11
C PHE A 204 6.49 -1.40 -11.37
N LEU A 205 6.78 -0.10 -11.54
CA LEU A 205 5.98 1.01 -11.02
C LEU A 205 5.20 1.65 -12.17
N VAL A 206 3.87 1.70 -12.04
CA VAL A 206 2.96 2.30 -13.01
C VAL A 206 2.22 3.46 -12.34
N ALA A 207 2.22 4.62 -12.99
CA ALA A 207 1.50 5.79 -12.50
C ALA A 207 0.41 6.22 -13.51
N THR A 208 -0.69 6.77 -12.97
CA THR A 208 -1.75 7.36 -13.80
C THR A 208 -1.28 8.65 -14.48
N GLN A 209 -1.96 9.03 -15.56
CA GLN A 209 -1.86 10.35 -16.19
C GLN A 209 -2.96 11.31 -15.71
N LEU A 210 -3.62 11.02 -14.57
CA LEU A 210 -4.70 11.83 -14.03
C LEU A 210 -4.29 13.31 -13.89
N ASN A 211 -5.20 14.20 -14.33
CA ASN A 211 -5.03 15.64 -14.23
C ASN A 211 -6.37 16.29 -13.89
N PHE A 212 -6.44 16.99 -12.78
CA PHE A 212 -7.64 17.63 -12.28
C PHE A 212 -7.64 19.15 -12.44
N SER A 213 -6.70 19.72 -13.22
CA SER A 213 -6.61 21.17 -13.43
C SER A 213 -7.87 21.77 -14.06
N GLN A 214 -8.58 20.99 -14.88
CA GLN A 214 -9.83 21.38 -15.55
C GLN A 214 -11.09 20.97 -14.78
N SER A 215 -10.95 20.39 -13.59
CA SER A 215 -12.11 20.00 -12.81
C SER A 215 -12.94 21.20 -12.38
N ARG A 216 -14.27 21.07 -12.47
CA ARG A 216 -15.23 22.02 -11.90
C ARG A 216 -15.26 22.00 -10.35
N TYR A 217 -14.67 20.95 -9.72
CA TYR A 217 -14.58 20.82 -8.27
C TYR A 217 -13.25 21.34 -7.77
N SER A 218 -13.26 22.41 -6.98
CA SER A 218 -12.05 22.95 -6.36
C SER A 218 -11.33 21.94 -5.47
N ALA A 219 -12.08 21.02 -4.85
CA ALA A 219 -11.52 19.93 -4.04
C ALA A 219 -10.58 19.01 -4.84
N LEU A 220 -10.92 18.70 -6.09
CA LEU A 220 -10.04 17.93 -6.98
C LEU A 220 -8.82 18.72 -7.41
N GLN A 221 -8.95 20.02 -7.62
CA GLN A 221 -7.81 20.86 -8.00
C GLN A 221 -6.73 20.96 -6.91
N PHE A 222 -7.02 20.59 -5.64
CA PHE A 222 -6.02 20.51 -4.58
C PHE A 222 -4.98 19.42 -4.81
N TYR A 223 -5.29 18.38 -5.60
CA TYR A 223 -4.30 17.39 -6.02
C TYR A 223 -3.18 18.04 -6.85
N GLU A 224 -3.54 18.93 -7.79
CA GLU A 224 -2.57 19.64 -8.64
C GLU A 224 -1.67 20.61 -7.86
N LYS A 225 -2.10 21.01 -6.66
CA LYS A 225 -1.37 21.91 -5.76
C LYS A 225 -0.55 21.16 -4.71
N GLY A 226 -0.52 19.83 -4.76
CA GLY A 226 0.20 18.99 -3.79
C GLY A 226 -0.42 18.91 -2.39
N PHE A 227 -1.62 19.49 -2.17
CA PHE A 227 -2.30 19.41 -0.87
C PHE A 227 -2.96 18.05 -0.61
N VAL A 228 -3.32 17.34 -1.68
CA VAL A 228 -3.90 16.00 -1.59
C VAL A 228 -3.07 15.09 -2.47
N LYS A 229 -2.71 13.93 -1.96
CA LYS A 229 -2.01 12.88 -2.70
C LYS A 229 -2.94 11.66 -2.83
N GLU A 230 -2.42 10.53 -3.19
CA GLU A 230 -3.23 9.33 -3.30
C GLU A 230 -3.79 8.87 -1.94
N GLY A 231 -4.98 8.31 -1.95
CA GLY A 231 -5.58 7.60 -0.83
C GLY A 231 -6.23 6.29 -1.28
N VAL A 232 -6.11 5.25 -0.47
CA VAL A 232 -6.81 3.95 -0.61
C VAL A 232 -6.69 3.30 -1.99
N GLY A 233 -5.56 3.48 -2.67
CA GLY A 233 -5.31 2.87 -3.98
C GLY A 233 -6.04 3.53 -5.14
N ALA A 234 -6.32 4.83 -5.06
CA ALA A 234 -6.98 5.58 -6.14
C ALA A 234 -6.24 5.46 -7.49
N GLY A 235 -4.90 5.45 -7.46
CA GLY A 235 -4.08 5.23 -8.66
C GLY A 235 -4.35 3.89 -9.31
N GLY A 236 -4.35 2.81 -8.54
CA GLY A 236 -4.65 1.48 -9.06
C GLY A 236 -6.07 1.36 -9.61
N ALA A 237 -7.06 1.98 -8.96
CA ALA A 237 -8.43 2.00 -9.45
C ALA A 237 -8.55 2.75 -10.80
N ALA A 238 -7.87 3.89 -10.94
CA ALA A 238 -7.85 4.65 -12.17
C ALA A 238 -7.11 3.92 -13.31
N ILE A 239 -5.98 3.25 -13.00
CA ILE A 239 -5.27 2.39 -13.96
C ILE A 239 -6.20 1.27 -14.44
N ALA A 240 -6.89 0.59 -13.52
CA ALA A 240 -7.82 -0.47 -13.85
C ALA A 240 -8.98 0.02 -14.74
N ALA A 241 -9.55 1.18 -14.43
CA ALA A 241 -10.61 1.77 -15.24
C ALA A 241 -10.12 2.08 -16.67
N SER A 242 -8.92 2.63 -16.82
CA SER A 242 -8.31 2.89 -18.12
C SER A 242 -8.09 1.58 -18.90
N LEU A 243 -7.55 0.53 -18.26
CA LEU A 243 -7.28 -0.75 -18.92
C LEU A 243 -8.58 -1.49 -19.29
N TYR A 244 -9.59 -1.43 -18.46
CA TYR A 244 -10.83 -2.20 -18.65
C TYR A 244 -11.81 -1.54 -19.61
N GLN A 245 -11.88 -0.20 -19.59
CA GLN A 245 -12.84 0.59 -20.36
C GLN A 245 -12.19 1.36 -21.51
N ASN A 246 -10.86 1.32 -21.66
CA ASN A 246 -10.09 2.20 -22.54
C ASN A 246 -10.38 3.69 -22.30
N TRP A 247 -10.63 4.06 -21.04
CA TRP A 247 -10.92 5.43 -20.68
C TRP A 247 -9.70 6.33 -20.85
N THR A 248 -9.93 7.46 -21.48
CA THR A 248 -8.97 8.57 -21.54
C THR A 248 -8.92 9.32 -20.21
N GLN A 249 -7.98 10.25 -20.07
CA GLN A 249 -7.93 11.18 -18.95
C GLN A 249 -9.25 11.98 -18.80
N GLU A 250 -9.85 12.40 -19.90
CA GLU A 250 -11.10 13.16 -19.88
C GLU A 250 -12.27 12.28 -19.42
N ASP A 251 -12.36 11.04 -19.87
CA ASP A 251 -13.37 10.09 -19.42
C ASP A 251 -13.26 9.84 -17.93
N LEU A 252 -12.04 9.62 -17.40
CA LEU A 252 -11.79 9.44 -15.98
C LEU A 252 -12.21 10.67 -15.16
N LEU A 253 -11.84 11.87 -15.59
CA LEU A 253 -12.23 13.11 -14.92
C LEU A 253 -13.76 13.24 -14.88
N ASN A 254 -14.42 13.05 -16.02
CA ASN A 254 -15.87 13.13 -16.11
C ASN A 254 -16.57 12.13 -15.18
N GLN A 255 -16.10 10.89 -15.11
CA GLN A 255 -16.71 9.88 -14.23
C GLN A 255 -16.45 10.17 -12.75
N ILE A 256 -15.28 10.68 -12.38
CA ILE A 256 -14.99 11.11 -11.02
C ILE A 256 -15.89 12.26 -10.60
N GLU A 257 -16.14 13.22 -11.49
CA GLU A 257 -17.05 14.35 -11.24
C GLU A 257 -18.51 13.90 -11.09
N ILE A 258 -18.97 12.93 -11.89
CA ILE A 258 -20.30 12.31 -11.73
C ILE A 258 -20.42 11.63 -10.36
N LEU A 259 -19.40 10.92 -9.90
CA LEU A 259 -19.38 10.30 -8.57
C LEU A 259 -19.46 11.37 -7.47
N LEU A 260 -18.80 12.50 -7.62
CA LEU A 260 -18.88 13.61 -6.66
C LEU A 260 -20.27 14.27 -6.66
N ASP A 261 -20.94 14.40 -7.82
CA ASP A 261 -22.33 14.85 -7.90
C ASP A 261 -23.25 13.93 -7.09
N GLN A 262 -23.12 12.62 -7.29
CA GLN A 262 -23.92 11.61 -6.57
C GLN A 262 -23.65 11.65 -5.06
N TYR A 263 -22.39 11.75 -4.65
CA TYR A 263 -22.00 11.86 -3.25
C TYR A 263 -22.59 13.13 -2.60
N SER A 264 -22.51 14.25 -3.30
CA SER A 264 -23.05 15.54 -2.82
C SER A 264 -24.57 15.50 -2.68
N ALA A 265 -25.27 14.86 -3.62
CA ALA A 265 -26.72 14.68 -3.56
C ALA A 265 -27.15 13.83 -2.35
N LEU A 266 -26.41 12.77 -2.02
CA LEU A 266 -26.71 11.94 -0.84
C LEU A 266 -26.53 12.71 0.47
N ASN A 267 -25.51 13.55 0.58
CA ASN A 267 -25.23 14.34 1.79
C ASN A 267 -26.14 15.57 1.96
N SER A 268 -26.84 16.00 0.92
CA SER A 268 -27.82 17.10 1.01
C SER A 268 -29.20 16.67 1.51
N VAL A 269 -29.41 15.36 1.66
CA VAL A 269 -30.70 14.78 2.12
C VAL A 269 -30.67 14.41 3.62
N THR A 270 -29.50 14.52 4.27
CA THR A 270 -29.31 14.33 5.71
C THR A 270 -29.23 15.67 6.43
#